data_8f2d54579c976d870c5bc4ac586df19f
#
_entry.id   8f2d54579c976d870c5bc4ac586df19f
#
_cell.length_a   1.000
_cell.length_b   1.000
_cell.length_c   1.000
_cell.angle_alpha   90.00
_cell.angle_beta   90.00
_cell.angle_gamma   90.00
#
_symmetry.space_group_name_H-M   'P 1'
#
loop_
_entity.id
_entity.type
_entity.pdbx_description
1 polymer ?
#
loop_
_entity_poly.entity_id
_entity_poly.type
_entity_poly.pdbx_seq_one_letter_code
_entity_poly.pdbx_strand_id
1 'polypeptide(L)'
;MSDLDPLGGLPHAAESTPEDARSAQVRAAEERHRPPAPTTVALLALLGILFLAETWLGRGLDPDPVALFRLGSLSAAAVQDGDWWRLGSYAFLHAGPLHLLFNAYALWILMRPIEGLFGPVVALGLFAATAIAGGGASIVASTLRHAPWQQAVGASGGIFGLFGAHVALYWRLRHRLAPDARRAAGRTLLFNLLINLALAIGAQAANFPLDNAAHAGGFLSGILLGLLAPSQVLPPRPWGRFALVVLVGASFALAGMEGAAIARAVNPHSRTLRAQGVQAGVPWDVVPGPDGNARSADGVHLVLLRWEGSVEHGHELALGGRTWSKTVADNPAENPTVVLTTPDGPGHLVLEAWCYDSDCNDAKRDALAEQVAAQAHPVR
;
A
#
# COMPACT_ATOMS: atom_id res chain seq x y z
N MET A 1 -45.31 34.47 58.23
CA MET A 1 -44.00 34.61 58.80
C MET A 1 -43.51 33.19 58.78
N SER A 2 -43.02 32.72 57.74
CA SER A 2 -41.75 32.79 57.00
C SER A 2 -40.83 31.68 57.54
N ASP A 3 -40.90 30.49 56.97
CA ASP A 3 -39.85 29.51 57.09
C ASP A 3 -39.05 29.51 55.78
N LEU A 4 -37.90 30.14 55.87
CA LEU A 4 -36.86 30.04 54.85
C LEU A 4 -35.98 28.80 55.16
N ASP A 5 -36.01 27.84 54.30
CA ASP A 5 -35.06 26.75 54.31
C ASP A 5 -33.75 27.19 53.62
N PRO A 6 -32.60 27.34 54.33
CA PRO A 6 -31.39 27.96 53.80
C PRO A 6 -30.35 26.95 53.25
N LEU A 7 -30.69 25.72 52.94
CA LEU A 7 -29.73 24.76 52.38
C LEU A 7 -30.23 24.18 51.07
N GLY A 8 -29.88 24.88 49.99
CA GLY A 8 -30.01 24.38 48.63
C GLY A 8 -29.41 22.98 48.52
N GLY A 9 -30.26 21.97 48.25
CA GLY A 9 -29.87 20.58 48.14
C GLY A 9 -28.80 20.41 47.05
N LEU A 10 -27.62 20.00 47.47
CA LEU A 10 -26.64 19.44 46.57
C LEU A 10 -27.29 18.21 45.87
N PRO A 11 -27.10 18.02 44.57
CA PRO A 11 -27.61 16.83 43.88
C PRO A 11 -27.04 15.62 44.57
N HIS A 12 -27.91 14.79 45.15
CA HIS A 12 -27.51 13.47 45.64
C HIS A 12 -26.76 12.78 44.52
N ALA A 13 -25.47 12.46 44.77
CA ALA A 13 -24.74 11.52 43.92
C ALA A 13 -25.61 10.25 43.86
N ALA A 14 -26.05 9.88 42.68
CA ALA A 14 -26.84 8.68 42.46
C ALA A 14 -26.06 7.51 43.04
N GLU A 15 -26.55 6.91 44.14
CA GLU A 15 -25.97 5.69 44.68
C GLU A 15 -25.99 4.64 43.55
N SER A 16 -24.82 4.17 43.20
CA SER A 16 -24.69 3.09 42.19
C SER A 16 -25.45 1.86 42.71
N THR A 17 -26.35 1.34 41.88
CA THR A 17 -27.10 0.16 42.24
C THR A 17 -26.17 -1.04 42.42
N PRO A 18 -26.53 -2.07 43.21
CA PRO A 18 -25.72 -3.27 43.29
C PRO A 18 -25.46 -3.94 41.94
N GLU A 19 -26.34 -3.70 40.96
CA GLU A 19 -26.23 -4.17 39.59
C GLU A 19 -25.17 -3.36 38.79
N ASP A 20 -25.10 -2.04 39.02
CA ASP A 20 -24.05 -1.20 38.47
C ASP A 20 -22.68 -1.55 39.04
N ALA A 21 -22.57 -1.80 40.32
CA ALA A 21 -21.35 -2.25 40.97
C ALA A 21 -20.89 -3.62 40.47
N ARG A 22 -21.83 -4.55 40.26
CA ARG A 22 -21.54 -5.90 39.72
C ARG A 22 -21.13 -5.80 38.25
N SER A 23 -21.78 -4.95 37.44
CA SER A 23 -21.42 -4.72 36.05
C SER A 23 -20.06 -4.06 35.91
N ALA A 24 -19.71 -3.11 36.78
CA ALA A 24 -18.38 -2.49 36.84
C ALA A 24 -17.29 -3.49 37.28
N GLN A 25 -17.57 -4.38 38.24
CA GLN A 25 -16.65 -5.44 38.65
C GLN A 25 -16.42 -6.45 37.52
N VAL A 26 -17.47 -6.84 36.78
CA VAL A 26 -17.34 -7.73 35.61
C VAL A 26 -16.50 -7.06 34.52
N ARG A 27 -16.77 -5.81 34.19
CA ARG A 27 -15.95 -5.04 33.19
C ARG A 27 -14.49 -4.91 33.65
N ALA A 28 -14.26 -4.58 34.93
CA ALA A 28 -12.90 -4.48 35.48
C ALA A 28 -12.16 -5.84 35.52
N ALA A 29 -12.88 -6.94 35.69
CA ALA A 29 -12.32 -8.27 35.57
C ALA A 29 -12.02 -8.65 34.11
N GLU A 30 -12.90 -8.33 33.18
CA GLU A 30 -12.69 -8.50 31.74
C GLU A 30 -11.51 -7.66 31.23
N GLU A 31 -11.36 -6.43 31.71
CA GLU A 31 -10.21 -5.57 31.37
C GLU A 31 -8.89 -6.10 31.91
N ARG A 32 -8.88 -6.65 33.15
CA ARG A 32 -7.70 -7.29 33.74
C ARG A 32 -7.31 -8.58 33.03
N HIS A 33 -8.25 -9.29 32.43
CA HIS A 33 -8.02 -10.56 31.72
C HIS A 33 -7.89 -10.38 30.20
N ARG A 34 -7.84 -9.14 29.69
CA ARG A 34 -7.51 -8.94 28.26
C ARG A 34 -6.08 -9.41 28.01
N PRO A 35 -5.89 -10.43 27.16
CA PRO A 35 -4.54 -10.93 26.90
C PRO A 35 -3.67 -9.79 26.34
N PRO A 36 -2.40 -9.76 26.73
CA PRO A 36 -1.45 -8.82 26.13
C PRO A 36 -1.45 -9.05 24.61
N ALA A 37 -1.37 -7.96 23.84
CA ALA A 37 -1.32 -8.00 22.39
C ALA A 37 -0.03 -7.32 21.87
N PRO A 38 1.14 -7.88 22.23
CA PRO A 38 2.43 -7.23 21.94
C PRO A 38 2.68 -7.10 20.45
N THR A 39 2.26 -8.05 19.62
CA THR A 39 2.45 -7.99 18.17
C THR A 39 1.60 -6.90 17.55
N THR A 40 0.36 -6.73 17.99
CA THR A 40 -0.52 -5.64 17.56
C THR A 40 0.10 -4.29 17.88
N VAL A 41 0.60 -4.11 19.12
CA VAL A 41 1.25 -2.85 19.55
C VAL A 41 2.53 -2.61 18.78
N ALA A 42 3.37 -3.63 18.60
CA ALA A 42 4.62 -3.51 17.83
C ALA A 42 4.36 -3.10 16.37
N LEU A 43 3.35 -3.70 15.74
CA LEU A 43 2.99 -3.36 14.35
C LEU A 43 2.44 -1.94 14.24
N LEU A 44 1.60 -1.50 15.18
CA LEU A 44 1.12 -0.11 15.23
C LEU A 44 2.25 0.89 15.43
N ALA A 45 3.21 0.59 16.33
CA ALA A 45 4.37 1.42 16.53
C ALA A 45 5.24 1.50 15.26
N LEU A 46 5.42 0.39 14.57
CA LEU A 46 6.16 0.34 13.29
C LEU A 46 5.49 1.21 12.23
N LEU A 47 4.16 1.11 12.05
CA LEU A 47 3.42 1.96 11.12
C LEU A 47 3.60 3.44 11.46
N GLY A 48 3.54 3.81 12.74
CA GLY A 48 3.76 5.19 13.18
C GLY A 48 5.19 5.68 12.90
N ILE A 49 6.21 4.87 13.16
CA ILE A 49 7.62 5.21 12.90
C ILE A 49 7.87 5.40 11.40
N LEU A 50 7.35 4.49 10.57
CA LEU A 50 7.53 4.59 9.12
C LEU A 50 6.76 5.79 8.54
N PHE A 51 5.58 6.11 9.05
CA PHE A 51 4.86 7.32 8.66
C PHE A 51 5.64 8.61 9.00
N LEU A 52 6.35 8.65 10.12
CA LEU A 52 7.25 9.77 10.42
C LEU A 52 8.39 9.86 9.39
N ALA A 53 8.92 8.74 8.92
CA ALA A 53 9.92 8.74 7.84
C ALA A 53 9.33 9.21 6.50
N GLU A 54 8.09 8.80 6.17
CA GLU A 54 7.36 9.27 4.99
C GLU A 54 7.17 10.78 5.01
N THR A 55 6.67 11.34 6.12
CA THR A 55 6.44 12.78 6.27
C THR A 55 7.75 13.58 6.24
N TRP A 56 8.83 13.03 6.78
CA TRP A 56 10.14 13.66 6.75
C TRP A 56 10.73 13.71 5.34
N LEU A 57 10.66 12.60 4.60
CA LEU A 57 11.16 12.51 3.22
C LEU A 57 10.27 13.28 2.24
N GLY A 58 8.95 13.20 2.39
CA GLY A 58 7.98 13.90 1.56
C GLY A 58 7.79 15.37 1.94
N ARG A 59 8.49 15.85 3.00
CA ARG A 59 8.44 17.25 3.48
C ARG A 59 7.03 17.74 3.83
N GLY A 60 6.13 16.83 4.21
CA GLY A 60 4.75 17.17 4.54
C GLY A 60 3.98 16.01 5.16
N LEU A 61 2.79 16.32 5.68
CA LEU A 61 1.88 15.30 6.25
C LEU A 61 1.22 14.42 5.16
N ASP A 62 1.14 14.94 3.94
CA ASP A 62 0.71 14.19 2.76
C ASP A 62 1.96 13.91 1.91
N PRO A 63 2.59 12.74 2.06
CA PRO A 63 3.83 12.40 1.37
C PRO A 63 3.64 12.40 -0.14
N ASP A 64 4.59 13.00 -0.84
CA ASP A 64 4.54 13.02 -2.30
C ASP A 64 4.76 11.61 -2.92
N PRO A 65 4.30 11.37 -4.15
CA PRO A 65 4.42 10.08 -4.82
C PRO A 65 5.87 9.60 -4.97
N VAL A 66 6.85 10.50 -5.09
CA VAL A 66 8.28 10.16 -5.21
C VAL A 66 8.80 9.62 -3.89
N ALA A 67 8.45 10.25 -2.76
CA ALA A 67 8.82 9.78 -1.42
C ALA A 67 8.20 8.40 -1.14
N LEU A 68 6.92 8.20 -1.45
CA LEU A 68 6.25 6.91 -1.31
C LEU A 68 6.87 5.84 -2.21
N PHE A 69 7.21 6.20 -3.46
CA PHE A 69 7.88 5.27 -4.38
C PHE A 69 9.26 4.87 -3.87
N ARG A 70 10.04 5.84 -3.36
CA ARG A 70 11.35 5.61 -2.76
C ARG A 70 11.29 4.66 -1.57
N LEU A 71 10.26 4.77 -0.74
CA LEU A 71 10.06 3.95 0.45
C LEU A 71 9.41 2.59 0.14
N GLY A 72 8.90 2.38 -1.05
CA GLY A 72 8.44 1.06 -1.46
C GLY A 72 6.94 0.93 -1.71
N SER A 73 6.27 1.97 -2.20
CA SER A 73 4.90 1.85 -2.70
C SER A 73 4.81 0.77 -3.78
N LEU A 74 3.68 0.09 -3.85
CA LEU A 74 3.43 -0.97 -4.81
C LEU A 74 3.15 -0.38 -6.20
N SER A 75 3.86 -0.87 -7.20
CA SER A 75 3.61 -0.58 -8.61
C SER A 75 3.85 -1.84 -9.42
N ALA A 76 2.91 -2.22 -10.28
CA ALA A 76 3.05 -3.43 -11.09
C ALA A 76 4.25 -3.34 -12.03
N ALA A 77 4.49 -2.18 -12.65
CA ALA A 77 5.63 -1.96 -13.52
C ALA A 77 6.96 -2.11 -12.75
N ALA A 78 7.06 -1.54 -11.54
CA ALA A 78 8.27 -1.65 -10.73
C ALA A 78 8.54 -3.10 -10.28
N VAL A 79 7.50 -3.86 -9.93
CA VAL A 79 7.63 -5.28 -9.58
C VAL A 79 8.06 -6.12 -10.79
N GLN A 80 7.53 -5.83 -11.98
CA GLN A 80 7.92 -6.48 -13.23
C GLN A 80 9.38 -6.14 -13.62
N ASP A 81 9.87 -4.96 -13.26
CA ASP A 81 11.26 -4.53 -13.43
C ASP A 81 12.22 -5.08 -12.34
N GLY A 82 11.71 -5.91 -11.43
CA GLY A 82 12.52 -6.63 -10.42
C GLY A 82 12.40 -6.14 -8.99
N ASP A 83 11.59 -5.13 -8.69
CA ASP A 83 11.35 -4.64 -7.33
C ASP A 83 10.28 -5.50 -6.60
N TRP A 84 10.45 -6.83 -6.60
CA TRP A 84 9.51 -7.78 -6.00
C TRP A 84 9.21 -7.52 -4.50
N TRP A 85 10.13 -6.87 -3.80
CA TRP A 85 9.98 -6.52 -2.39
C TRP A 85 8.83 -5.53 -2.13
N ARG A 86 8.39 -4.78 -3.14
CA ARG A 86 7.22 -3.88 -3.08
C ARG A 86 5.91 -4.62 -2.81
N LEU A 87 5.85 -5.93 -3.07
CA LEU A 87 4.69 -6.78 -2.71
C LEU A 87 4.37 -6.79 -1.22
N GLY A 88 5.34 -6.48 -0.37
CA GLY A 88 5.15 -6.43 1.08
C GLY A 88 5.33 -5.03 1.66
N SER A 89 6.36 -4.28 1.24
CA SER A 89 6.69 -2.97 1.84
C SER A 89 5.56 -1.95 1.73
N TYR A 90 4.76 -1.99 0.67
CA TYR A 90 3.63 -1.08 0.48
C TYR A 90 2.64 -1.09 1.67
N ALA A 91 2.55 -2.23 2.39
CA ALA A 91 1.63 -2.42 3.49
C ALA A 91 1.99 -1.58 4.75
N PHE A 92 3.17 -1.00 4.78
CA PHE A 92 3.62 -0.16 5.88
C PHE A 92 3.49 1.34 5.58
N LEU A 93 3.27 1.72 4.31
CA LEU A 93 3.23 3.10 3.86
C LEU A 93 1.80 3.67 3.88
N HIS A 94 1.67 4.99 4.05
CA HIS A 94 0.37 5.65 4.12
C HIS A 94 0.36 7.00 3.39
N ALA A 95 -0.68 7.23 2.61
CA ALA A 95 -0.85 8.45 1.80
C ALA A 95 -1.37 9.66 2.60
N GLY A 96 -1.20 9.65 3.94
CA GLY A 96 -1.59 10.77 4.80
C GLY A 96 -2.09 10.33 6.17
N PRO A 97 -2.26 11.28 7.12
CA PRO A 97 -2.53 10.98 8.52
C PRO A 97 -3.90 10.31 8.75
N LEU A 98 -4.93 10.68 7.99
CA LEU A 98 -6.23 10.04 8.10
C LEU A 98 -6.20 8.59 7.61
N HIS A 99 -5.45 8.31 6.55
CA HIS A 99 -5.26 6.95 6.04
C HIS A 99 -4.56 6.07 7.08
N LEU A 100 -3.48 6.56 7.71
CA LEU A 100 -2.83 5.88 8.83
C LEU A 100 -3.77 5.65 10.00
N LEU A 101 -4.52 6.68 10.41
CA LEU A 101 -5.44 6.60 11.56
C LEU A 101 -6.51 5.52 11.38
N PHE A 102 -7.15 5.47 10.20
CA PHE A 102 -8.15 4.45 9.90
C PHE A 102 -7.56 3.05 9.85
N ASN A 103 -6.38 2.89 9.25
CA ASN A 103 -5.68 1.60 9.24
C ASN A 103 -5.25 1.17 10.66
N ALA A 104 -4.69 2.07 11.46
CA ALA A 104 -4.28 1.79 12.83
C ALA A 104 -5.48 1.39 13.72
N TYR A 105 -6.60 2.10 13.58
CA TYR A 105 -7.83 1.78 14.31
C TYR A 105 -8.39 0.41 13.92
N ALA A 106 -8.49 0.13 12.63
CA ALA A 106 -8.96 -1.16 12.13
C ALA A 106 -8.03 -2.30 12.52
N LEU A 107 -6.71 -2.10 12.44
CA LEU A 107 -5.71 -3.04 12.88
C LEU A 107 -5.85 -3.35 14.39
N TRP A 108 -6.00 -2.32 15.22
CA TRP A 108 -6.22 -2.47 16.65
C TRP A 108 -7.44 -3.33 16.98
N ILE A 109 -8.55 -3.11 16.30
CA ILE A 109 -9.80 -3.84 16.55
C ILE A 109 -9.71 -5.27 16.03
N LEU A 110 -9.14 -5.49 14.85
CA LEU A 110 -9.17 -6.80 14.20
C LEU A 110 -8.01 -7.70 14.63
N MET A 111 -6.82 -7.16 14.86
CA MET A 111 -5.65 -8.00 15.16
C MET A 111 -5.64 -8.50 16.61
N ARG A 112 -6.02 -7.67 17.58
CA ARG A 112 -6.00 -8.08 19.01
C ARG A 112 -6.79 -9.35 19.31
N PRO A 113 -8.04 -9.53 18.87
CA PRO A 113 -8.76 -10.78 19.10
C PRO A 113 -8.11 -11.97 18.38
N ILE A 114 -7.57 -11.76 17.19
CA ILE A 114 -6.83 -12.81 16.45
C ILE A 114 -5.58 -13.22 17.25
N GLU A 115 -4.81 -12.24 17.73
CA GLU A 115 -3.61 -12.51 18.53
C GLU A 115 -3.96 -13.28 19.84
N GLY A 116 -5.05 -12.91 20.50
CA GLY A 116 -5.53 -13.60 21.70
C GLY A 116 -6.01 -15.05 21.47
N LEU A 117 -6.53 -15.36 20.28
CA LEU A 117 -7.11 -16.66 19.97
C LEU A 117 -6.16 -17.60 19.21
N PHE A 118 -5.25 -17.06 18.43
CA PHE A 118 -4.32 -17.82 17.62
C PHE A 118 -2.87 -17.70 18.09
N GLY A 119 -2.57 -16.72 18.93
CA GLY A 119 -1.23 -16.37 19.37
C GLY A 119 -0.53 -15.35 18.47
N PRO A 120 0.54 -14.70 18.97
CA PRO A 120 1.22 -13.59 18.28
C PRO A 120 1.82 -13.97 16.93
N VAL A 121 2.45 -15.13 16.84
CA VAL A 121 3.09 -15.60 15.59
C VAL A 121 2.08 -15.83 14.47
N VAL A 122 0.93 -16.44 14.80
CA VAL A 122 -0.12 -16.70 13.81
C VAL A 122 -0.81 -15.40 13.40
N ALA A 123 -1.04 -14.48 14.34
CA ALA A 123 -1.63 -13.17 14.05
C ALA A 123 -0.75 -12.36 13.09
N LEU A 124 0.57 -12.27 13.35
CA LEU A 124 1.52 -11.62 12.48
C LEU A 124 1.58 -12.30 11.10
N GLY A 125 1.62 -13.63 11.09
CA GLY A 125 1.65 -14.40 9.86
C GLY A 125 0.39 -14.22 9.00
N LEU A 126 -0.78 -14.16 9.61
CA LEU A 126 -2.04 -13.85 8.91
C LEU A 126 -1.98 -12.46 8.27
N PHE A 127 -1.58 -11.44 9.03
CA PHE A 127 -1.39 -10.10 8.48
C PHE A 127 -0.40 -10.11 7.31
N ALA A 128 0.79 -10.70 7.50
CA ALA A 128 1.84 -10.73 6.50
C ALA A 128 1.43 -11.45 5.21
N ALA A 129 0.91 -12.67 5.34
CA ALA A 129 0.50 -13.47 4.19
C ALA A 129 -0.62 -12.80 3.37
N THR A 130 -1.58 -12.19 4.07
CA THR A 130 -2.72 -11.54 3.43
C THR A 130 -2.37 -10.16 2.85
N ALA A 131 -1.41 -9.43 3.44
CA ALA A 131 -0.85 -8.22 2.85
C ALA A 131 -0.15 -8.55 1.52
N ILE A 132 0.73 -9.57 1.50
CA ILE A 132 1.41 -10.02 0.28
C ILE A 132 0.40 -10.50 -0.78
N ALA A 133 -0.61 -11.28 -0.38
CA ALA A 133 -1.66 -11.74 -1.30
C ALA A 133 -2.50 -10.56 -1.85
N GLY A 134 -2.81 -9.57 -1.01
CA GLY A 134 -3.46 -8.33 -1.42
C GLY A 134 -2.64 -7.56 -2.44
N GLY A 135 -1.33 -7.38 -2.18
CA GLY A 135 -0.40 -6.77 -3.13
C GLY A 135 -0.36 -7.50 -4.47
N GLY A 136 -0.33 -8.84 -4.45
CA GLY A 136 -0.41 -9.66 -5.66
C GLY A 136 -1.72 -9.44 -6.45
N ALA A 137 -2.86 -9.38 -5.76
CA ALA A 137 -4.15 -9.09 -6.39
C ALA A 137 -4.20 -7.68 -6.99
N SER A 138 -3.63 -6.69 -6.31
CA SER A 138 -3.48 -5.32 -6.82
C SER A 138 -2.68 -5.27 -8.12
N ILE A 139 -1.53 -5.96 -8.17
CA ILE A 139 -0.69 -6.04 -9.39
C ILE A 139 -1.48 -6.64 -10.54
N VAL A 140 -2.15 -7.78 -10.32
CA VAL A 140 -2.96 -8.42 -11.36
C VAL A 140 -4.03 -7.45 -11.87
N ALA A 141 -4.75 -6.79 -10.97
CA ALA A 141 -5.80 -5.85 -11.33
C ALA A 141 -5.28 -4.61 -12.07
N SER A 142 -4.15 -4.02 -11.65
CA SER A 142 -3.56 -2.86 -12.32
C SER A 142 -3.03 -3.22 -13.72
N THR A 143 -2.43 -4.39 -13.86
CA THR A 143 -1.98 -4.91 -15.16
C THR A 143 -3.17 -5.12 -16.11
N LEU A 144 -4.25 -5.75 -15.64
CA LEU A 144 -5.46 -5.98 -16.46
C LEU A 144 -6.18 -4.68 -16.84
N ARG A 145 -6.05 -3.63 -16.01
CA ARG A 145 -6.60 -2.29 -16.32
C ARG A 145 -5.67 -1.42 -17.17
N HIS A 146 -4.54 -1.96 -17.63
CA HIS A 146 -3.50 -1.22 -18.36
C HIS A 146 -2.98 0.02 -17.59
N ALA A 147 -2.92 -0.07 -16.26
CA ALA A 147 -2.41 0.97 -15.37
C ALA A 147 -1.24 0.47 -14.49
N PRO A 148 -0.18 -0.12 -15.08
CA PRO A 148 0.89 -0.80 -14.33
C PRO A 148 1.74 0.14 -13.47
N TRP A 149 1.73 1.45 -13.76
CA TRP A 149 2.48 2.47 -13.00
C TRP A 149 1.69 3.03 -11.80
N GLN A 150 0.39 2.71 -11.68
CA GLN A 150 -0.39 3.16 -10.54
C GLN A 150 0.25 2.69 -9.23
N GLN A 151 0.47 3.63 -8.31
CA GLN A 151 1.01 3.34 -7.00
C GLN A 151 -0.12 2.98 -6.02
N ALA A 152 0.17 2.00 -5.13
CA ALA A 152 -0.70 1.66 -4.02
C ALA A 152 0.11 1.59 -2.71
N VAL A 153 -0.52 2.01 -1.61
CA VAL A 153 0.04 2.01 -0.25
C VAL A 153 -1.05 1.68 0.77
N GLY A 154 -0.67 1.13 1.90
CA GLY A 154 -1.54 0.93 3.05
C GLY A 154 -1.57 -0.48 3.61
N ALA A 155 -1.72 -0.58 4.93
CA ALA A 155 -1.89 -1.84 5.66
C ALA A 155 -3.22 -2.56 5.33
N SER A 156 -4.10 -1.91 4.59
CA SER A 156 -5.49 -2.34 4.42
C SER A 156 -5.64 -3.74 3.80
N GLY A 157 -4.76 -4.16 2.88
CA GLY A 157 -4.74 -5.53 2.35
C GLY A 157 -4.62 -6.58 3.45
N GLY A 158 -3.66 -6.40 4.36
CA GLY A 158 -3.48 -7.25 5.55
C GLY A 158 -4.65 -7.14 6.54
N ILE A 159 -5.19 -5.95 6.76
CA ILE A 159 -6.34 -5.70 7.63
C ILE A 159 -7.61 -6.39 7.11
N PHE A 160 -7.89 -6.32 5.82
CA PHE A 160 -8.98 -7.09 5.19
C PHE A 160 -8.73 -8.60 5.31
N GLY A 161 -7.48 -9.03 5.29
CA GLY A 161 -7.10 -10.41 5.58
C GLY A 161 -7.44 -10.82 7.01
N LEU A 162 -7.16 -9.99 8.01
CA LEU A 162 -7.59 -10.22 9.39
C LEU A 162 -9.12 -10.26 9.49
N PHE A 163 -9.84 -9.42 8.76
CA PHE A 163 -11.30 -9.49 8.68
C PHE A 163 -11.78 -10.81 8.08
N GLY A 164 -11.16 -11.29 7.00
CA GLY A 164 -11.41 -12.61 6.44
C GLY A 164 -11.16 -13.74 7.46
N ALA A 165 -10.08 -13.64 8.25
CA ALA A 165 -9.79 -14.59 9.30
C ALA A 165 -10.86 -14.58 10.43
N HIS A 166 -11.48 -13.44 10.75
CA HIS A 166 -12.64 -13.38 11.66
C HIS A 166 -13.85 -14.10 11.09
N VAL A 167 -14.13 -13.98 9.80
CA VAL A 167 -15.20 -14.74 9.13
C VAL A 167 -14.92 -16.25 9.24
N ALA A 168 -13.69 -16.67 8.98
CA ALA A 168 -13.26 -18.05 9.13
C ALA A 168 -13.39 -18.55 10.57
N LEU A 169 -12.98 -17.73 11.54
CA LEU A 169 -13.09 -18.05 12.97
C LEU A 169 -14.54 -18.20 13.40
N TYR A 170 -15.42 -17.26 13.01
CA TYR A 170 -16.85 -17.36 13.25
C TYR A 170 -17.41 -18.68 12.68
N TRP A 171 -17.06 -19.03 11.45
CA TRP A 171 -17.48 -20.30 10.83
C TRP A 171 -17.01 -21.51 11.63
N ARG A 172 -15.77 -21.50 12.14
CA ARG A 172 -15.20 -22.59 12.94
C ARG A 172 -15.86 -22.73 14.32
N LEU A 173 -16.27 -21.59 14.92
CA LEU A 173 -16.82 -21.53 16.28
C LEU A 173 -18.35 -21.55 16.34
N ARG A 174 -19.07 -21.31 15.24
CA ARG A 174 -20.51 -21.06 15.24
C ARG A 174 -21.38 -22.10 15.96
N HIS A 175 -20.94 -23.36 15.98
CA HIS A 175 -21.65 -24.45 16.67
C HIS A 175 -21.30 -24.55 18.19
N ARG A 176 -20.28 -23.83 18.64
CA ARG A 176 -19.85 -23.75 20.02
C ARG A 176 -20.35 -22.50 20.74
N LEU A 177 -20.83 -21.51 19.97
CA LEU A 177 -21.38 -20.27 20.50
C LEU A 177 -22.83 -20.46 20.94
N ALA A 178 -23.19 -19.85 22.08
CA ALA A 178 -24.59 -19.72 22.48
C ALA A 178 -25.39 -19.02 21.36
N PRO A 179 -26.69 -19.33 21.21
CA PRO A 179 -27.49 -18.79 20.10
C PRO A 179 -27.45 -17.26 19.99
N ASP A 180 -27.47 -16.55 21.11
CA ASP A 180 -27.44 -15.08 21.11
C ASP A 180 -26.06 -14.53 20.72
N ALA A 181 -24.98 -15.09 21.24
CA ALA A 181 -23.62 -14.75 20.87
C ALA A 181 -23.35 -15.02 19.38
N ARG A 182 -23.85 -16.13 18.86
CA ARG A 182 -23.76 -16.48 17.43
C ARG A 182 -24.48 -15.46 16.57
N ARG A 183 -25.72 -15.06 16.93
CA ARG A 183 -26.50 -14.04 16.21
C ARG A 183 -25.80 -12.69 16.27
N ALA A 184 -25.28 -12.29 17.44
CA ALA A 184 -24.57 -11.03 17.59
C ALA A 184 -23.30 -10.98 16.73
N ALA A 185 -22.45 -12.01 16.80
CA ALA A 185 -21.24 -12.12 15.99
C ALA A 185 -21.55 -12.11 14.48
N GLY A 186 -22.56 -12.88 14.05
CA GLY A 186 -22.97 -12.91 12.64
C GLY A 186 -23.48 -11.55 12.13
N ARG A 187 -24.26 -10.81 12.93
CA ARG A 187 -24.72 -9.45 12.61
C ARG A 187 -23.53 -8.47 12.51
N THR A 188 -22.59 -8.54 13.44
CA THR A 188 -21.40 -7.67 13.41
C THR A 188 -20.58 -7.92 12.16
N LEU A 189 -20.31 -9.18 11.80
CA LEU A 189 -19.56 -9.50 10.58
C LEU A 189 -20.30 -9.04 9.30
N LEU A 190 -21.63 -9.29 9.24
CA LEU A 190 -22.42 -8.85 8.10
C LEU A 190 -22.45 -7.32 7.99
N PHE A 191 -22.65 -6.61 9.11
CA PHE A 191 -22.62 -5.14 9.12
C PHE A 191 -21.27 -4.61 8.62
N ASN A 192 -20.15 -5.15 9.13
CA ASN A 192 -18.82 -4.75 8.69
C ASN A 192 -18.60 -5.05 7.19
N LEU A 193 -19.06 -6.19 6.69
CA LEU A 193 -18.99 -6.51 5.27
C LEU A 193 -19.77 -5.50 4.42
N LEU A 194 -21.02 -5.20 4.80
CA LEU A 194 -21.88 -4.29 4.05
C LEU A 194 -21.35 -2.85 4.08
N ILE A 195 -20.85 -2.35 5.21
CA ILE A 195 -20.30 -1.00 5.27
C ILE A 195 -19.01 -0.87 4.45
N ASN A 196 -18.12 -1.88 4.49
CA ASN A 196 -16.91 -1.86 3.67
C ASN A 196 -17.24 -1.95 2.17
N LEU A 197 -18.24 -2.75 1.79
CA LEU A 197 -18.72 -2.80 0.40
C LEU A 197 -19.32 -1.46 -0.05
N ALA A 198 -20.13 -0.82 0.79
CA ALA A 198 -20.69 0.49 0.50
C ALA A 198 -19.60 1.57 0.36
N LEU A 199 -18.59 1.56 1.24
CA LEU A 199 -17.44 2.45 1.15
C LEU A 199 -16.64 2.22 -0.12
N ALA A 200 -16.40 0.96 -0.52
CA ALA A 200 -15.69 0.63 -1.75
C ALA A 200 -16.43 1.14 -3.00
N ILE A 201 -17.76 0.97 -3.04
CA ILE A 201 -18.61 1.48 -4.15
C ILE A 201 -18.63 3.00 -4.14
N GLY A 202 -18.81 3.63 -2.98
CA GLY A 202 -18.83 5.08 -2.84
C GLY A 202 -17.50 5.74 -3.20
N ALA A 203 -16.39 5.16 -2.79
CA ALA A 203 -15.06 5.62 -3.15
C ALA A 203 -14.81 5.55 -4.67
N GLN A 204 -15.22 4.45 -5.30
CA GLN A 204 -15.10 4.32 -6.76
C GLN A 204 -15.97 5.33 -7.49
N ALA A 205 -17.21 5.58 -7.04
CA ALA A 205 -18.09 6.59 -7.60
C ALA A 205 -17.56 8.02 -7.43
N ALA A 206 -16.81 8.27 -6.35
CA ALA A 206 -16.16 9.54 -6.07
C ALA A 206 -14.74 9.69 -6.66
N ASN A 207 -14.29 8.72 -7.46
CA ASN A 207 -12.91 8.62 -7.97
C ASN A 207 -11.84 8.67 -6.85
N PHE A 208 -12.20 8.23 -5.65
CA PHE A 208 -11.25 8.14 -4.54
C PHE A 208 -10.37 6.89 -4.71
N PRO A 209 -9.03 7.00 -4.58
CA PRO A 209 -8.11 5.93 -4.91
C PRO A 209 -8.08 4.83 -3.84
N LEU A 210 -9.12 3.98 -3.78
CA LEU A 210 -9.11 2.76 -2.97
C LEU A 210 -8.68 1.55 -3.80
N ASP A 211 -7.75 0.77 -3.28
CA ASP A 211 -7.32 -0.49 -3.90
C ASP A 211 -8.24 -1.66 -3.52
N ASN A 212 -9.40 -1.70 -4.19
CA ASN A 212 -10.40 -2.76 -3.97
C ASN A 212 -9.87 -4.16 -4.30
N ALA A 213 -8.87 -4.27 -5.19
CA ALA A 213 -8.27 -5.56 -5.52
C ALA A 213 -7.40 -6.08 -4.39
N ALA A 214 -6.58 -5.21 -3.77
CA ALA A 214 -5.82 -5.55 -2.59
C ALA A 214 -6.73 -5.96 -1.42
N HIS A 215 -7.84 -5.25 -1.20
CA HIS A 215 -8.84 -5.58 -0.18
C HIS A 215 -9.47 -6.95 -0.42
N ALA A 216 -9.91 -7.23 -1.65
CA ALA A 216 -10.50 -8.53 -2.00
C ALA A 216 -9.49 -9.68 -1.88
N GLY A 217 -8.27 -9.51 -2.39
CA GLY A 217 -7.19 -10.49 -2.29
C GLY A 217 -6.82 -10.81 -0.85
N GLY A 218 -6.68 -9.76 -0.02
CA GLY A 218 -6.46 -9.90 1.41
C GLY A 218 -7.60 -10.65 2.11
N PHE A 219 -8.84 -10.23 1.89
CA PHE A 219 -10.02 -10.84 2.50
C PHE A 219 -10.17 -12.33 2.18
N LEU A 220 -10.09 -12.69 0.90
CA LEU A 220 -10.24 -14.08 0.45
C LEU A 220 -9.10 -14.98 0.97
N SER A 221 -7.86 -14.51 0.90
CA SER A 221 -6.72 -15.23 1.46
C SER A 221 -6.82 -15.35 3.00
N GLY A 222 -7.36 -14.33 3.66
CA GLY A 222 -7.63 -14.34 5.09
C GLY A 222 -8.68 -15.37 5.51
N ILE A 223 -9.75 -15.54 4.73
CA ILE A 223 -10.72 -16.64 4.95
C ILE A 223 -10.00 -18.00 4.83
N LEU A 224 -9.28 -18.21 3.73
CA LEU A 224 -8.60 -19.49 3.47
C LEU A 224 -7.61 -19.82 4.60
N LEU A 225 -6.70 -18.90 4.91
CA LEU A 225 -5.68 -19.10 5.94
C LEU A 225 -6.30 -19.22 7.34
N GLY A 226 -7.31 -18.43 7.66
CA GLY A 226 -8.03 -18.51 8.93
C GLY A 226 -8.78 -19.82 9.14
N LEU A 227 -9.24 -20.46 8.06
CA LEU A 227 -9.80 -21.82 8.14
C LEU A 227 -8.74 -22.88 8.48
N LEU A 228 -7.50 -22.69 8.03
CA LEU A 228 -6.39 -23.64 8.17
C LEU A 228 -5.54 -23.37 9.42
N ALA A 229 -5.41 -22.13 9.87
CA ALA A 229 -4.52 -21.70 10.92
C ALA A 229 -4.74 -22.47 12.24
N PRO A 230 -3.65 -22.87 12.92
CA PRO A 230 -3.73 -23.45 14.25
C PRO A 230 -4.24 -22.40 15.24
N SER A 231 -5.05 -22.82 16.22
CA SER A 231 -5.65 -21.95 17.22
C SER A 231 -5.43 -22.54 18.61
N GLN A 232 -5.28 -21.70 19.61
CA GLN A 232 -5.11 -22.10 21.00
C GLN A 232 -6.41 -22.67 21.61
N VAL A 233 -7.57 -22.30 21.05
CA VAL A 233 -8.90 -22.66 21.58
C VAL A 233 -9.62 -23.73 20.77
N LEU A 234 -9.09 -24.12 19.62
CA LEU A 234 -9.69 -25.13 18.75
C LEU A 234 -8.79 -26.37 18.64
N PRO A 235 -9.36 -27.55 18.43
CA PRO A 235 -8.57 -28.76 18.24
C PRO A 235 -7.64 -28.62 17.05
N PRO A 236 -6.44 -29.24 17.11
CA PRO A 236 -5.49 -29.21 16.02
C PRO A 236 -6.09 -29.82 14.74
N ARG A 237 -5.74 -29.25 13.61
CA ARG A 237 -6.15 -29.72 12.28
C ARG A 237 -4.97 -30.40 11.57
N PRO A 238 -5.21 -31.34 10.66
CA PRO A 238 -4.15 -32.02 9.92
C PRO A 238 -3.22 -31.04 9.21
N TRP A 239 -3.78 -29.99 8.59
CA TRP A 239 -3.06 -28.94 7.86
C TRP A 239 -2.52 -27.80 8.71
N GLY A 240 -2.76 -27.81 10.04
CA GLY A 240 -2.37 -26.71 10.94
C GLY A 240 -0.87 -26.48 10.99
N ARG A 241 -0.05 -27.55 10.93
CA ARG A 241 1.43 -27.44 10.88
C ARG A 241 1.89 -26.80 9.59
N PHE A 242 1.31 -27.20 8.45
CA PHE A 242 1.61 -26.60 7.16
C PHE A 242 1.22 -25.11 7.13
N ALA A 243 0.00 -24.79 7.59
CA ALA A 243 -0.43 -23.39 7.71
C ALA A 243 0.51 -22.58 8.60
N LEU A 244 0.98 -23.12 9.72
CA LEU A 244 1.95 -22.45 10.59
C LEU A 244 3.26 -22.14 9.85
N VAL A 245 3.80 -23.09 9.10
CA VAL A 245 5.03 -22.88 8.31
C VAL A 245 4.83 -21.77 7.29
N VAL A 246 3.69 -21.76 6.57
CA VAL A 246 3.36 -20.70 5.60
C VAL A 246 3.27 -19.34 6.28
N LEU A 247 2.60 -19.25 7.44
CA LEU A 247 2.41 -18.00 8.17
C LEU A 247 3.73 -17.46 8.75
N VAL A 248 4.58 -18.34 9.29
CA VAL A 248 5.92 -17.96 9.76
C VAL A 248 6.78 -17.51 8.58
N GLY A 249 6.78 -18.27 7.47
CA GLY A 249 7.49 -17.90 6.25
C GLY A 249 7.04 -16.55 5.70
N ALA A 250 5.73 -16.28 5.69
CA ALA A 250 5.18 -14.98 5.27
C ALA A 250 5.64 -13.82 6.18
N SER A 251 5.74 -14.05 7.49
CA SER A 251 6.26 -13.03 8.42
C SER A 251 7.72 -12.68 8.12
N PHE A 252 8.57 -13.68 7.88
CA PHE A 252 9.96 -13.45 7.50
C PHE A 252 10.06 -12.82 6.10
N ALA A 253 9.23 -13.24 5.15
CA ALA A 253 9.17 -12.63 3.83
C ALA A 253 8.80 -11.15 3.90
N LEU A 254 7.75 -10.80 4.67
CA LEU A 254 7.33 -9.42 4.85
C LEU A 254 8.44 -8.57 5.51
N ALA A 255 9.09 -9.07 6.55
CA ALA A 255 10.20 -8.39 7.19
C ALA A 255 11.41 -8.22 6.23
N GLY A 256 11.71 -9.23 5.41
CA GLY A 256 12.76 -9.16 4.40
C GLY A 256 12.43 -8.17 3.27
N MET A 257 11.17 -8.10 2.85
CA MET A 257 10.68 -7.12 1.87
C MET A 257 10.81 -5.69 2.39
N GLU A 258 10.45 -5.45 3.66
CA GLU A 258 10.61 -4.14 4.28
C GLU A 258 12.10 -3.78 4.45
N GLY A 259 12.93 -4.72 4.86
CA GLY A 259 14.38 -4.54 4.92
C GLY A 259 14.99 -4.19 3.56
N ALA A 260 14.52 -4.83 2.48
CA ALA A 260 14.93 -4.50 1.12
C ALA A 260 14.46 -3.09 0.70
N ALA A 261 13.25 -2.69 1.08
CA ALA A 261 12.72 -1.34 0.84
C ALA A 261 13.61 -0.27 1.50
N ILE A 262 13.92 -0.44 2.77
CA ILE A 262 14.79 0.47 3.52
C ILE A 262 16.18 0.54 2.89
N ALA A 263 16.78 -0.60 2.55
CA ALA A 263 18.09 -0.64 1.90
C ALA A 263 18.10 0.10 0.56
N ARG A 264 17.04 -0.05 -0.24
CA ARG A 264 16.89 0.66 -1.52
C ARG A 264 16.58 2.14 -1.35
N ALA A 265 15.81 2.51 -0.33
CA ALA A 265 15.55 3.92 -0.01
C ALA A 265 16.83 4.68 0.39
N VAL A 266 17.76 4.01 1.09
CA VAL A 266 19.05 4.59 1.48
C VAL A 266 20.03 4.60 0.31
N ASN A 267 20.07 3.53 -0.48
CA ASN A 267 20.98 3.37 -1.62
C ASN A 267 20.22 2.99 -2.91
N PRO A 268 19.55 3.94 -3.55
CA PRO A 268 18.76 3.69 -4.74
C PRO A 268 19.66 3.31 -5.93
N HIS A 269 19.23 2.30 -6.70
CA HIS A 269 19.93 1.85 -7.90
C HIS A 269 19.39 2.54 -9.16
N SER A 270 20.22 2.79 -10.14
CA SER A 270 19.78 3.21 -11.48
C SER A 270 19.10 2.04 -12.20
N ARG A 271 18.18 2.35 -13.09
CA ARG A 271 17.47 1.39 -13.95
C ARG A 271 17.95 1.54 -15.40
N THR A 272 17.54 0.64 -16.25
CA THR A 272 17.89 0.68 -17.68
C THR A 272 16.62 0.63 -18.52
N LEU A 273 16.38 1.68 -19.28
CA LEU A 273 15.36 1.73 -20.34
C LEU A 273 15.95 1.13 -21.62
N ARG A 274 15.21 0.24 -22.27
CA ARG A 274 15.64 -0.44 -23.50
C ARG A 274 14.58 -0.37 -24.57
N ALA A 275 15.00 -0.04 -25.80
CA ALA A 275 14.13 -0.02 -26.96
C ALA A 275 14.92 -0.23 -28.24
N GLN A 276 14.47 -1.12 -29.12
CA GLN A 276 14.94 -1.24 -30.52
C GLN A 276 16.48 -1.26 -30.68
N GLY A 277 17.20 -1.99 -29.79
CA GLY A 277 18.67 -2.07 -29.84
C GLY A 277 19.40 -0.88 -29.21
N VAL A 278 18.69 -0.01 -28.51
CA VAL A 278 19.24 1.10 -27.73
C VAL A 278 18.93 0.91 -26.25
N GLN A 279 19.79 1.42 -25.40
CA GLN A 279 19.55 1.47 -23.97
C GLN A 279 19.99 2.81 -23.38
N ALA A 280 19.30 3.24 -22.33
CA ALA A 280 19.63 4.45 -21.57
C ALA A 280 19.53 4.16 -20.08
N GLY A 281 20.46 4.66 -19.29
CA GLY A 281 20.34 4.70 -17.84
C GLY A 281 19.23 5.67 -17.43
N VAL A 282 18.35 5.24 -16.53
CA VAL A 282 17.31 6.11 -15.97
C VAL A 282 17.43 6.15 -14.44
N PRO A 283 16.99 7.26 -13.80
CA PRO A 283 16.97 7.34 -12.36
C PRO A 283 16.15 6.22 -11.69
N TRP A 284 16.36 6.01 -10.43
CA TRP A 284 15.70 4.95 -9.61
C TRP A 284 14.17 5.11 -9.56
N ASP A 285 13.67 6.33 -9.66
CA ASP A 285 12.24 6.69 -9.62
C ASP A 285 11.56 6.62 -11.00
N VAL A 286 12.31 6.34 -12.05
CA VAL A 286 11.80 6.08 -13.39
C VAL A 286 11.68 4.57 -13.59
N VAL A 287 10.47 4.10 -13.83
CA VAL A 287 10.18 2.68 -14.03
C VAL A 287 10.08 2.40 -15.52
N PRO A 288 11.01 1.60 -16.08
CA PRO A 288 10.93 1.15 -17.46
C PRO A 288 9.69 0.26 -17.67
N GLY A 289 9.08 0.42 -18.84
CA GLY A 289 8.02 -0.44 -19.35
C GLY A 289 8.43 -1.07 -20.67
N PRO A 290 7.50 -1.73 -21.36
CA PRO A 290 7.76 -2.34 -22.65
C PRO A 290 8.04 -1.29 -23.74
N ASP A 291 8.73 -1.72 -24.80
CA ASP A 291 8.92 -0.97 -26.05
C ASP A 291 9.52 0.44 -25.88
N GLY A 292 10.39 0.63 -24.88
CA GLY A 292 11.07 1.89 -24.65
C GLY A 292 10.24 2.93 -23.87
N ASN A 293 9.06 2.57 -23.42
CA ASN A 293 8.28 3.41 -22.53
C ASN A 293 8.86 3.40 -21.12
N ALA A 294 8.77 4.52 -20.42
CA ALA A 294 9.08 4.61 -18.99
C ALA A 294 8.23 5.71 -18.34
N ARG A 295 8.04 5.59 -17.03
CA ARG A 295 7.32 6.61 -16.27
C ARG A 295 8.02 6.88 -14.94
N SER A 296 8.22 8.17 -14.64
CA SER A 296 8.74 8.58 -13.35
C SER A 296 7.64 8.60 -12.28
N ALA A 297 8.05 8.52 -11.01
CA ALA A 297 7.12 8.56 -9.88
C ALA A 297 6.41 9.93 -9.75
N ASP A 298 7.00 11.00 -10.29
CA ASP A 298 6.45 12.36 -10.30
C ASP A 298 5.66 12.71 -11.58
N GLY A 299 5.33 11.71 -12.39
CA GLY A 299 4.38 11.86 -13.49
C GLY A 299 4.98 12.24 -14.85
N VAL A 300 6.32 12.19 -15.05
CA VAL A 300 6.92 12.32 -16.38
C VAL A 300 6.82 11.00 -17.13
N HIS A 301 6.28 11.03 -18.33
CA HIS A 301 6.33 9.91 -19.27
C HIS A 301 7.47 10.10 -20.25
N LEU A 302 8.23 9.04 -20.50
CA LEU A 302 9.34 8.99 -21.44
C LEU A 302 9.11 7.90 -22.48
N VAL A 303 9.47 8.16 -23.72
CA VAL A 303 9.52 7.16 -24.79
C VAL A 303 10.87 7.24 -25.50
N LEU A 304 11.63 6.16 -25.45
CA LEU A 304 12.87 5.99 -26.18
C LEU A 304 12.60 5.12 -27.40
N LEU A 305 12.90 5.60 -28.60
CA LEU A 305 12.69 4.86 -29.85
C LEU A 305 13.78 5.16 -30.87
N ARG A 306 13.86 4.31 -31.89
CA ARG A 306 14.66 4.57 -33.11
C ARG A 306 13.72 4.94 -34.22
N TRP A 307 14.04 6.04 -34.91
CA TRP A 307 13.25 6.61 -36.00
C TRP A 307 14.05 6.69 -37.29
N GLU A 308 13.47 6.20 -38.40
CA GLU A 308 14.13 6.20 -39.73
C GLU A 308 13.63 7.32 -40.65
N GLY A 309 12.71 8.18 -40.19
CA GLY A 309 12.18 9.32 -40.92
C GLY A 309 12.96 10.61 -40.69
N SER A 310 12.50 11.69 -41.31
CA SER A 310 13.01 13.04 -41.06
C SER A 310 12.60 13.51 -39.65
N VAL A 311 13.48 14.29 -39.02
CA VAL A 311 13.24 14.90 -37.68
C VAL A 311 13.34 16.42 -37.82
N GLU A 312 12.57 17.15 -37.04
CA GLU A 312 12.67 18.59 -36.95
C GLU A 312 13.96 19.00 -36.22
N HIS A 313 14.64 20.01 -36.72
CA HIS A 313 15.82 20.57 -36.08
C HIS A 313 15.41 21.70 -35.13
N GLY A 314 15.76 21.54 -33.87
CA GLY A 314 15.54 22.52 -32.80
C GLY A 314 16.85 23.07 -32.23
N HIS A 315 16.84 23.41 -30.97
CA HIS A 315 18.02 23.90 -30.26
C HIS A 315 19.03 22.76 -30.02
N GLU A 316 20.30 22.98 -30.40
CA GLU A 316 21.32 21.95 -30.20
C GLU A 316 21.83 21.89 -28.76
N LEU A 317 21.96 20.66 -28.24
CA LEU A 317 22.48 20.35 -26.93
C LEU A 317 23.57 19.27 -27.01
N ALA A 318 24.64 19.43 -26.29
CA ALA A 318 25.68 18.38 -26.17
C ALA A 318 25.44 17.56 -24.92
N LEU A 319 24.98 16.32 -25.09
CA LEU A 319 24.64 15.41 -23.97
C LEU A 319 25.28 14.03 -24.21
N GLY A 320 26.00 13.49 -23.22
CA GLY A 320 26.58 12.17 -23.29
C GLY A 320 27.57 11.92 -24.43
N GLY A 321 28.28 12.99 -24.88
CA GLY A 321 29.20 12.91 -26.00
C GLY A 321 28.53 12.94 -27.40
N ARG A 322 27.22 13.21 -27.46
CA ARG A 322 26.46 13.38 -28.71
C ARG A 322 25.85 14.77 -28.79
N THR A 323 25.62 15.24 -30.02
CA THR A 323 24.81 16.44 -30.26
C THR A 323 23.36 16.02 -30.43
N TRP A 324 22.48 16.58 -29.60
CA TRP A 324 21.05 16.39 -29.66
C TRP A 324 20.35 17.65 -30.12
N SER A 325 19.29 17.48 -30.89
CA SER A 325 18.39 18.57 -31.29
C SER A 325 17.15 18.50 -30.37
N LYS A 326 16.88 19.57 -29.65
CA LYS A 326 15.72 19.69 -28.74
C LYS A 326 14.64 20.52 -29.40
N THR A 327 13.47 19.95 -29.56
CA THR A 327 12.24 20.63 -29.96
C THR A 327 11.17 20.51 -28.90
N VAL A 328 10.24 21.44 -28.85
CA VAL A 328 9.03 21.36 -28.04
C VAL A 328 7.86 21.35 -28.99
N ALA A 329 7.14 20.21 -29.02
CA ALA A 329 5.93 20.08 -29.82
C ALA A 329 4.71 20.45 -28.95
N ASP A 330 4.00 21.49 -29.38
CA ASP A 330 2.70 21.84 -28.79
C ASP A 330 1.64 20.93 -29.39
N ASN A 331 1.21 19.96 -28.61
CA ASN A 331 0.04 19.14 -28.95
C ASN A 331 -1.20 19.73 -28.27
N PRO A 332 -2.19 20.26 -29.01
CA PRO A 332 -3.37 20.87 -28.41
C PRO A 332 -4.25 19.89 -27.60
N ALA A 333 -4.06 18.59 -27.78
CA ALA A 333 -4.79 17.53 -27.09
C ALA A 333 -4.02 16.92 -25.89
N GLU A 334 -2.73 17.24 -25.77
CA GLU A 334 -1.83 16.69 -24.76
C GLU A 334 -0.92 17.79 -24.21
N ASN A 335 -0.29 17.54 -23.07
CA ASN A 335 0.70 18.48 -22.51
C ASN A 335 1.89 18.67 -23.49
N PRO A 336 2.57 19.83 -23.48
CA PRO A 336 3.72 20.06 -24.31
C PRO A 336 4.75 18.93 -24.20
N THR A 337 5.19 18.40 -25.35
CA THR A 337 6.14 17.28 -25.43
C THR A 337 7.51 17.79 -25.80
N VAL A 338 8.52 17.46 -25.02
CA VAL A 338 9.93 17.67 -25.39
C VAL A 338 10.39 16.49 -26.23
N VAL A 339 10.98 16.77 -27.36
CA VAL A 339 11.56 15.77 -28.27
C VAL A 339 13.05 16.03 -28.39
N LEU A 340 13.88 15.07 -28.03
CA LEU A 340 15.31 15.07 -28.17
C LEU A 340 15.69 14.08 -29.27
N THR A 341 16.41 14.55 -30.31
CA THR A 341 16.83 13.71 -31.44
C THR A 341 18.32 13.78 -31.65
N THR A 342 18.96 12.66 -31.99
CA THR A 342 20.38 12.61 -32.38
C THR A 342 20.57 11.58 -33.49
N PRO A 343 21.47 11.80 -34.47
CA PRO A 343 21.78 10.83 -35.50
C PRO A 343 22.27 9.50 -34.92
N ASP A 344 21.78 8.36 -35.44
CA ASP A 344 22.19 7.01 -35.05
C ASP A 344 22.22 6.05 -36.26
N GLY A 345 23.36 5.99 -36.94
CA GLY A 345 23.52 5.25 -38.19
C GLY A 345 22.65 5.85 -39.33
N PRO A 346 21.80 5.04 -39.99
CA PRO A 346 20.90 5.49 -41.04
C PRO A 346 19.67 6.25 -40.55
N GLY A 347 19.41 6.27 -39.22
CA GLY A 347 18.24 6.90 -38.60
C GLY A 347 18.61 7.86 -37.49
N HIS A 348 17.65 8.08 -36.61
CA HIS A 348 17.78 8.94 -35.44
C HIS A 348 17.36 8.18 -34.18
N LEU A 349 18.05 8.42 -33.08
CA LEU A 349 17.57 8.09 -31.74
C LEU A 349 16.68 9.25 -31.30
N VAL A 350 15.48 8.91 -30.87
CA VAL A 350 14.47 9.88 -30.43
C VAL A 350 14.09 9.57 -28.98
N LEU A 351 14.07 10.60 -28.16
CA LEU A 351 13.56 10.56 -26.80
C LEU A 351 12.47 11.60 -26.66
N GLU A 352 11.25 11.15 -26.41
CA GLU A 352 10.10 12.02 -26.16
C GLU A 352 9.79 12.03 -24.66
N ALA A 353 9.40 13.19 -24.14
CA ALA A 353 9.00 13.34 -22.73
C ALA A 353 7.82 14.30 -22.60
N TRP A 354 6.82 13.91 -21.82
CA TRP A 354 5.68 14.79 -21.49
C TRP A 354 5.20 14.57 -20.05
N CYS A 355 4.51 15.56 -19.51
CA CYS A 355 3.86 15.46 -18.20
C CYS A 355 2.55 14.67 -18.31
N TYR A 356 2.37 13.71 -17.43
CA TYR A 356 1.15 12.90 -17.34
C TYR A 356 0.27 13.32 -16.16
N ASP A 357 0.85 13.89 -15.11
CA ASP A 357 0.19 14.20 -13.85
C ASP A 357 0.37 15.67 -13.48
N SER A 358 -0.52 16.21 -12.64
CA SER A 358 -0.51 17.59 -12.15
C SER A 358 0.75 17.97 -11.35
N ASP A 359 1.44 16.98 -10.78
CA ASP A 359 2.67 17.17 -10.00
C ASP A 359 3.91 17.35 -10.86
N CYS A 360 3.80 17.05 -12.14
CA CYS A 360 4.82 17.29 -13.14
C CYS A 360 4.80 18.75 -13.62
N ASN A 361 5.97 19.27 -13.95
CA ASN A 361 6.12 20.56 -14.63
C ASN A 361 7.21 20.47 -15.70
N ASP A 362 7.23 21.48 -16.60
CA ASP A 362 8.14 21.52 -17.74
C ASP A 362 9.61 21.41 -17.35
N ALA A 363 10.03 22.03 -16.24
CA ALA A 363 11.42 21.99 -15.80
C ALA A 363 11.85 20.57 -15.36
N LYS A 364 10.98 19.82 -14.66
CA LYS A 364 11.23 18.43 -14.28
C LYS A 364 11.28 17.51 -15.50
N ARG A 365 10.32 17.67 -16.41
CA ARG A 365 10.26 16.92 -17.68
C ARG A 365 11.53 17.10 -18.49
N ASP A 366 11.94 18.35 -18.72
CA ASP A 366 13.10 18.69 -19.54
C ASP A 366 14.39 18.17 -18.91
N ALA A 367 14.58 18.38 -17.60
CA ALA A 367 15.74 17.89 -16.87
C ALA A 367 15.87 16.36 -16.93
N LEU A 368 14.75 15.63 -16.80
CA LEU A 368 14.76 14.18 -16.88
C LEU A 368 15.06 13.69 -18.31
N ALA A 369 14.46 14.31 -19.33
CA ALA A 369 14.73 13.96 -20.72
C ALA A 369 16.21 14.15 -21.07
N GLU A 370 16.80 15.28 -20.70
CA GLU A 370 18.22 15.56 -20.92
C GLU A 370 19.15 14.60 -20.17
N GLN A 371 18.81 14.23 -18.94
CA GLN A 371 19.54 13.25 -18.17
C GLN A 371 19.53 11.85 -18.82
N VAL A 372 18.37 11.42 -19.32
CA VAL A 372 18.22 10.11 -19.98
C VAL A 372 18.93 10.10 -21.33
N ALA A 373 18.81 11.18 -22.11
CA ALA A 373 19.50 11.33 -23.38
C ALA A 373 21.02 11.27 -23.23
N ALA A 374 21.57 11.85 -22.16
CA ALA A 374 23.00 11.82 -21.89
C ALA A 374 23.55 10.39 -21.66
N GLN A 375 22.69 9.44 -21.27
CA GLN A 375 23.05 8.05 -21.00
C GLN A 375 22.62 7.06 -22.10
N ALA A 376 21.99 7.54 -23.16
CA ALA A 376 21.51 6.70 -24.24
C ALA A 376 22.67 6.22 -25.14
N HIS A 377 22.73 4.89 -25.37
CA HIS A 377 23.73 4.27 -26.23
C HIS A 377 23.19 2.97 -26.88
N PRO A 378 23.73 2.54 -28.04
CA PRO A 378 23.37 1.28 -28.65
C PRO A 378 23.67 0.10 -27.75
N VAL A 379 22.83 -0.95 -27.81
CA VAL A 379 23.13 -2.24 -27.18
C VAL A 379 24.18 -2.94 -28.05
N ARG A 380 25.33 -3.26 -27.46
CA ARG A 380 26.41 -3.99 -28.13
C ARG A 380 26.12 -5.47 -28.24
#